data_fd843cedc83a597679698bcb4a2fea85
#
_entry.id   fd843cedc83a597679698bcb4a2fea85
#
_cell.length_a   1.000
_cell.length_b   1.000
_cell.length_c   1.000
_cell.angle_alpha   90.00
_cell.angle_beta   90.00
_cell.angle_gamma   90.00
#
_symmetry.space_group_name_H-M   'P 1'
#
loop_
_entity.id
_entity.type
_entity.pdbx_description
1 polymer ?
#
loop_
_entity_poly.entity_id
_entity_poly.type
_entity_poly.pdbx_seq_one_letter_code
_entity_poly.pdbx_strand_id
1 'polypeptide(L)'
;MTAWTLARARHTYSVPFWSEGYFDINDNGEMCVLPQGPEGPSLPLPGLVEECRAAGLKLPLLLRFSDILGDRLSKLQKAFSKAMQDLNYPGGYTAVYPIKVNQH
;
A
#
# COMPACT_ATOMS: atom_id res chain seq x y z
N MET A 1 -18.19 -5.88 -29.38
CA MET A 1 -16.99 -5.94 -28.53
C MET A 1 -17.10 -4.87 -27.44
N THR A 2 -16.93 -5.26 -26.18
CA THR A 2 -17.02 -4.33 -25.07
C THR A 2 -15.68 -3.59 -24.90
N ALA A 3 -15.75 -2.26 -24.79
CA ALA A 3 -14.57 -1.46 -24.60
C ALA A 3 -13.90 -1.80 -23.25
N TRP A 4 -12.59 -1.70 -23.20
CA TRP A 4 -11.82 -1.87 -21.97
C TRP A 4 -12.08 -0.67 -21.05
N THR A 5 -12.32 -0.92 -19.77
CA THR A 5 -12.59 0.12 -18.77
C THR A 5 -11.66 -0.04 -17.58
N LEU A 6 -11.56 1.00 -16.76
CA LEU A 6 -10.79 0.94 -15.50
C LEU A 6 -11.39 -0.12 -14.56
N ALA A 7 -12.71 -0.23 -14.51
CA ALA A 7 -13.36 -1.26 -13.69
C ALA A 7 -12.98 -2.66 -14.14
N ARG A 8 -12.90 -2.91 -15.45
CA ARG A 8 -12.47 -4.20 -16.00
C ARG A 8 -11.00 -4.47 -15.69
N ALA A 9 -10.15 -3.45 -15.78
CA ALA A 9 -8.74 -3.58 -15.44
C ALA A 9 -8.59 -3.96 -13.96
N ARG A 10 -9.27 -3.25 -13.07
CA ARG A 10 -9.24 -3.57 -11.64
C ARG A 10 -9.65 -5.00 -11.35
N HIS A 11 -10.70 -5.46 -12.02
CA HIS A 11 -11.20 -6.82 -11.86
C HIS A 11 -10.21 -7.85 -12.42
N THR A 12 -9.71 -7.63 -13.64
CA THR A 12 -8.80 -8.56 -14.30
C THR A 12 -7.51 -8.77 -13.51
N TYR A 13 -6.96 -7.69 -12.95
CA TYR A 13 -5.72 -7.75 -12.17
C TYR A 13 -5.96 -7.89 -10.67
N SER A 14 -7.21 -8.06 -10.24
CA SER A 14 -7.61 -8.26 -8.85
C SER A 14 -7.08 -7.17 -7.90
N VAL A 15 -6.97 -5.95 -8.38
CA VAL A 15 -6.35 -4.85 -7.64
C VAL A 15 -6.96 -4.64 -6.25
N PRO A 16 -8.29 -4.61 -6.07
CA PRO A 16 -8.86 -4.37 -4.73
C PRO A 16 -8.50 -5.46 -3.71
N PHE A 17 -8.16 -6.66 -4.17
CA PHE A 17 -7.90 -7.79 -3.29
C PHE A 17 -6.47 -7.83 -2.78
N TRP A 18 -5.48 -7.69 -3.68
CA TRP A 18 -4.08 -7.75 -3.25
C TRP A 18 -3.57 -6.43 -2.68
N SER A 19 -4.18 -5.32 -3.08
CA SER A 19 -3.67 -3.99 -2.72
C SER A 19 -4.10 -3.51 -1.34
N GLU A 20 -5.24 -3.96 -0.86
CA GLU A 20 -5.85 -3.52 0.39
C GLU A 20 -5.97 -1.99 0.51
N GLY A 21 -6.19 -1.31 -0.62
CA GLY A 21 -6.34 0.13 -0.67
C GLY A 21 -5.05 0.92 -0.83
N TYR A 22 -3.89 0.26 -0.90
CA TYR A 22 -2.60 0.95 -1.04
C TYR A 22 -2.15 1.10 -2.48
N PHE A 23 -2.86 0.47 -3.42
CA PHE A 23 -2.59 0.62 -4.85
C PHE A 23 -3.92 0.69 -5.60
N ASP A 24 -3.95 1.46 -6.67
CA ASP A 24 -5.11 1.55 -7.53
C ASP A 24 -4.69 2.03 -8.91
N ILE A 25 -5.65 2.06 -9.85
CA ILE A 25 -5.44 2.54 -11.21
C ILE A 25 -6.12 3.90 -11.31
N ASN A 26 -5.39 4.93 -11.79
CA ASN A 26 -5.97 6.26 -11.97
C ASN A 26 -6.73 6.38 -13.30
N ASP A 27 -7.32 7.55 -13.55
CA ASP A 27 -8.13 7.79 -14.75
C ASP A 27 -7.30 7.74 -16.04
N ASN A 28 -5.99 7.88 -15.95
CA ASN A 28 -5.08 7.75 -17.09
C ASN A 28 -4.66 6.30 -17.36
N GLY A 29 -5.17 5.34 -16.58
CA GLY A 29 -4.80 3.94 -16.70
C GLY A 29 -3.46 3.59 -16.08
N GLU A 30 -2.92 4.45 -15.23
CA GLU A 30 -1.64 4.22 -14.57
C GLU A 30 -1.84 3.60 -13.20
N MET A 31 -0.97 2.66 -12.84
CA MET A 31 -0.93 2.12 -11.48
C MET A 31 -0.37 3.19 -10.54
N CYS A 32 -1.09 3.44 -9.46
CA CYS A 32 -0.69 4.41 -8.44
C CYS A 32 -0.48 3.74 -7.11
N VAL A 33 0.44 4.26 -6.32
CA VAL A 33 0.58 3.93 -4.91
C VAL A 33 -0.16 4.96 -4.06
N LEU A 34 -0.86 4.48 -3.04
CA LEU A 34 -1.58 5.30 -2.07
C LEU A 34 -0.99 4.98 -0.68
N PRO A 35 0.12 5.64 -0.31
CA PRO A 35 0.86 5.22 0.89
C PRO A 35 0.08 5.32 2.20
N GLN A 36 -0.96 6.14 2.23
CA GLN A 36 -1.81 6.32 3.41
C GLN A 36 -3.23 5.79 3.18
N GLY A 37 -3.42 4.99 2.13
CA GLY A 37 -4.71 4.42 1.79
C GLY A 37 -5.54 5.31 0.87
N PRO A 38 -6.81 4.93 0.60
CA PRO A 38 -7.65 5.60 -0.39
C PRO A 38 -7.95 7.07 -0.08
N GLU A 39 -7.88 7.46 1.18
CA GLU A 39 -8.19 8.83 1.62
C GLU A 39 -7.00 9.78 1.52
N GLY A 40 -5.80 9.27 1.27
CA GLY A 40 -4.58 10.05 1.23
C GLY A 40 -4.09 10.35 -0.17
N PRO A 41 -2.86 10.84 -0.29
CA PRO A 41 -2.27 11.17 -1.58
C PRO A 41 -2.05 9.95 -2.45
N SER A 42 -2.02 10.18 -3.77
CA SER A 42 -1.81 9.15 -4.79
C SER A 42 -0.62 9.53 -5.66
N LEU A 43 0.28 8.58 -5.90
CA LEU A 43 1.49 8.79 -6.72
C LEU A 43 1.49 7.81 -7.88
N PRO A 44 1.45 8.28 -9.14
CA PRO A 44 1.57 7.40 -10.31
C PRO A 44 2.95 6.74 -10.37
N LEU A 45 2.99 5.42 -10.48
CA LEU A 45 4.26 4.67 -10.55
C LEU A 45 5.10 4.99 -11.79
N PRO A 46 4.51 5.17 -12.99
CA PRO A 46 5.34 5.52 -14.15
C PRO A 46 6.16 6.79 -13.95
N GLY A 47 5.60 7.79 -13.29
CA GLY A 47 6.33 9.01 -12.96
C GLY A 47 7.49 8.78 -12.02
N LEU A 48 7.29 7.93 -11.00
CA LEU A 48 8.36 7.55 -10.08
C LEU A 48 9.48 6.82 -10.78
N VAL A 49 9.16 5.91 -11.70
CA VAL A 49 10.15 5.18 -12.48
C VAL A 49 10.99 6.15 -13.31
N GLU A 50 10.35 7.12 -13.95
CA GLU A 50 11.08 8.13 -14.73
C GLU A 50 12.00 8.99 -13.87
N GLU A 51 11.56 9.38 -12.67
CA GLU A 51 12.41 10.08 -11.72
C GLU A 51 13.63 9.26 -11.31
N CYS A 52 13.43 7.96 -11.08
CA CYS A 52 14.53 7.05 -10.76
C CYS A 52 15.52 6.94 -11.90
N ARG A 53 15.04 6.82 -13.13
CA ARG A 53 15.89 6.74 -14.31
C ARG A 53 16.67 8.05 -14.52
N ALA A 54 16.02 9.18 -14.33
CA ALA A 54 16.68 10.48 -14.43
C ALA A 54 17.77 10.65 -13.37
N ALA A 55 17.61 10.00 -12.21
CA ALA A 55 18.61 10.01 -11.14
C ALA A 55 19.75 8.99 -11.38
N GLY A 56 19.74 8.28 -12.50
CA GLY A 56 20.79 7.33 -12.86
C GLY A 56 20.55 5.90 -12.42
N LEU A 57 19.39 5.57 -11.90
CA LEU A 57 19.06 4.21 -11.51
C LEU A 57 18.62 3.40 -12.72
N LYS A 58 18.95 2.12 -12.72
CA LYS A 58 18.63 1.20 -13.81
C LYS A 58 17.59 0.18 -13.39
N LEU A 59 16.78 -0.27 -14.35
CA LEU A 59 15.83 -1.35 -14.16
C LEU A 59 16.54 -2.70 -14.12
N PRO A 60 16.04 -3.69 -13.34
CA PRO A 60 14.82 -3.60 -12.52
C PRO A 60 15.01 -2.78 -11.24
N LEU A 61 13.90 -2.23 -10.74
CA LEU A 61 13.89 -1.44 -9.52
C LEU A 61 13.05 -2.12 -8.45
N LEU A 62 13.55 -2.08 -7.21
CA LEU A 62 12.75 -2.43 -6.03
C LEU A 62 12.32 -1.13 -5.37
N LEU A 63 11.00 -0.88 -5.35
CA LEU A 63 10.44 0.31 -4.70
C LEU A 63 9.80 -0.08 -3.38
N ARG A 64 10.15 0.63 -2.33
CA ARG A 64 9.58 0.45 -1.00
C ARG A 64 8.95 1.75 -0.54
N PHE A 65 7.73 1.64 -0.02
CA PHE A 65 6.97 2.78 0.47
C PHE A 65 6.83 2.64 1.98
N SER A 66 7.75 3.26 2.72
CA SER A 66 7.80 3.17 4.19
C SER A 66 6.50 3.62 4.85
N ASP A 67 5.80 4.57 4.22
CA ASP A 67 4.53 5.06 4.76
C ASP A 67 3.44 3.98 4.78
N ILE A 68 3.47 3.03 3.84
CA ILE A 68 2.54 1.89 3.87
C ILE A 68 2.78 1.05 5.11
N LEU A 69 4.03 0.74 5.41
CA LEU A 69 4.39 -0.01 6.61
C LEU A 69 3.92 0.72 7.87
N GLY A 70 4.21 2.02 7.95
CA GLY A 70 3.78 2.84 9.08
C GLY A 70 2.27 2.89 9.22
N ASP A 71 1.53 3.03 8.12
CA ASP A 71 0.07 3.05 8.14
C ASP A 71 -0.50 1.71 8.60
N ARG A 72 0.06 0.59 8.14
CA ARG A 72 -0.38 -0.75 8.56
C ARG A 72 -0.14 -0.97 10.05
N LEU A 73 1.03 -0.61 10.54
CA LEU A 73 1.34 -0.72 11.97
C LEU A 73 0.39 0.13 12.81
N SER A 74 0.12 1.34 12.36
CA SER A 74 -0.80 2.27 13.03
C SER A 74 -2.22 1.69 13.10
N LYS A 75 -2.72 1.15 11.99
CA LYS A 75 -4.05 0.52 11.93
C LYS A 75 -4.15 -0.67 12.87
N LEU A 76 -3.12 -1.51 12.88
CA LEU A 76 -3.08 -2.68 13.75
C LEU A 76 -3.10 -2.25 15.23
N GLN A 77 -2.26 -1.30 15.59
CA GLN A 77 -2.19 -0.80 16.96
C GLN A 77 -3.50 -0.16 17.40
N LYS A 78 -4.12 0.64 16.53
CA LYS A 78 -5.41 1.28 16.82
C LYS A 78 -6.52 0.25 17.02
N ALA A 79 -6.53 -0.81 16.23
CA ALA A 79 -7.52 -1.87 16.36
C ALA A 79 -7.41 -2.57 17.72
N PHE A 80 -6.20 -2.91 18.15
CA PHE A 80 -5.98 -3.52 19.45
C PHE A 80 -6.27 -2.53 20.60
N SER A 81 -5.84 -1.28 20.47
CA SER A 81 -6.12 -0.25 21.49
C SER A 81 -7.63 -0.05 21.69
N LYS A 82 -8.38 -0.02 20.59
CA LYS A 82 -9.84 0.11 20.66
C LYS A 82 -10.48 -1.09 21.35
N ALA A 83 -10.06 -2.29 20.97
CA ALA A 83 -10.59 -3.52 21.59
C ALA A 83 -10.27 -3.58 23.09
N MET A 84 -9.06 -3.16 23.47
CA MET A 84 -8.65 -3.12 24.87
C MET A 84 -9.48 -2.12 25.67
N GLN A 85 -9.78 -0.95 25.11
CA GLN A 85 -10.65 0.03 25.74
C GLN A 85 -12.08 -0.49 25.87
N ASP A 86 -12.64 -1.04 24.80
CA ASP A 86 -14.01 -1.55 24.78
C ASP A 86 -14.23 -2.67 25.79
N LEU A 87 -13.19 -3.48 26.03
CA LEU A 87 -13.26 -4.62 26.93
C LEU A 87 -12.63 -4.35 28.31
N ASN A 88 -12.21 -3.12 28.57
CA ASN A 88 -11.54 -2.72 29.82
C ASN A 88 -10.34 -3.62 30.15
N TYR A 89 -9.55 -3.97 29.12
CA TYR A 89 -8.36 -4.81 29.29
C TYR A 89 -7.23 -4.02 29.96
N PRO A 90 -6.68 -4.48 31.09
CA PRO A 90 -5.68 -3.70 31.85
C PRO A 90 -4.26 -3.81 31.35
N GLY A 91 -3.98 -4.72 30.41
CA GLY A 91 -2.64 -4.94 29.90
C GLY A 91 -2.23 -3.98 28.81
N GLY A 92 -1.04 -4.22 28.25
CA GLY A 92 -0.50 -3.47 27.12
C GLY A 92 -0.51 -4.30 25.84
N TYR A 93 -0.13 -3.66 24.74
CA TYR A 93 0.01 -4.29 23.44
C TYR A 93 1.35 -3.90 22.81
N THR A 94 2.08 -4.87 22.30
CA THR A 94 3.33 -4.65 21.57
C THR A 94 3.30 -5.46 20.28
N ALA A 95 3.44 -4.78 19.15
CA ALA A 95 3.57 -5.44 17.86
C ALA A 95 4.99 -5.98 17.70
N VAL A 96 5.11 -7.25 17.27
CA VAL A 96 6.41 -7.89 17.04
C VAL A 96 6.46 -8.39 15.60
N TYR A 97 7.52 -8.01 14.90
CA TYR A 97 7.74 -8.42 13.51
C TYR A 97 9.01 -9.28 13.42
N PRO A 98 8.91 -10.56 13.02
CA PRO A 98 10.09 -11.42 12.91
C PRO A 98 10.87 -11.12 11.64
N ILE A 99 12.16 -10.84 11.77
CA ILE A 99 13.07 -10.59 10.65
C ILE A 99 13.89 -11.85 10.40
N LYS A 100 13.27 -12.84 9.76
CA LYS A 100 13.96 -14.11 9.50
C LYS A 100 13.71 -14.66 8.10
N VAL A 101 12.72 -14.16 7.38
CA VAL A 101 12.33 -14.67 6.06
C VAL A 101 12.80 -13.75 4.95
N ASN A 102 12.69 -12.44 5.15
CA ASN A 102 13.13 -11.42 4.21
C ASN A 102 13.84 -10.32 4.99
N GLN A 103 15.14 -10.21 4.78
CA GLN A 103 15.99 -9.29 5.54
C GLN A 103 16.34 -8.01 4.75
N HIS A 104 15.64 -7.75 3.67
CA HIS A 104 15.87 -6.53 2.88
C HIS A 104 15.43 -5.27 3.60
#